data_44fa69131fb0405e88401a7849dafbc4
#
_entry.id   44fa69131fb0405e88401a7849dafbc4
#
_cell.length_a   1.000
_cell.length_b   1.000
_cell.length_c   1.000
_cell.angle_alpha   90.00
_cell.angle_beta   90.00
_cell.angle_gamma   90.00
#
_symmetry.space_group_name_H-M   'P 1'
#
loop_
_entity.id
_entity.type
_entity.pdbx_description
1 polymer ?
#
loop_
_entity_poly.entity_id
_entity_poly.type
_entity_poly.pdbx_seq_one_letter_code
_entity_poly.pdbx_strand_id
1 'polypeptide(L)'
;QGVSFDFVSMYGTIAYEKEILELGGRVFYVPNIKKDYFGYIKAFRKLLSREKYDVVHVNMLSAANIVPLRLAKQAGVRKVIAHSHNASAPGIVRKLMDGMNRPRIKHYVNEKFACSEKAGRWLFGDKAFERGEVTLVANAIETDKYGFSESNRRKIREKLGISGDALVVGHVGRFQIQKNHEAILRIFHEIQRKEPAARLCLIGDGELKEQIQEQAKKAGVLDKIIFTGVCQDVERYLSAMDVFLFPSLFEGLPFTLLEAQANGLPCVISDQITGEAVLSRENVTMISLAESPEKWA
;
A
#
# COMPACT_ATOMS: atom_id res chain seq x y z
N GLN A 1 -5.98 -3.75 28.46
CA GLN A 1 -5.35 -2.46 28.71
C GLN A 1 -6.28 -1.23 28.56
N GLY A 2 -7.61 -1.43 28.50
CA GLY A 2 -8.59 -0.33 28.58
C GLY A 2 -8.74 0.55 27.33
N VAL A 3 -8.19 0.16 26.18
CA VAL A 3 -8.37 0.86 24.90
C VAL A 3 -9.16 -0.03 23.96
N SER A 4 -10.26 0.48 23.40
CA SER A 4 -11.01 -0.17 22.33
C SER A 4 -10.87 0.63 21.04
N PHE A 5 -10.83 -0.09 19.90
CA PHE A 5 -10.73 0.51 18.58
C PHE A 5 -11.99 0.24 17.79
N ASP A 6 -12.56 1.31 17.23
CA ASP A 6 -13.61 1.22 16.23
C ASP A 6 -13.07 1.66 14.88
N PHE A 7 -13.53 1.04 13.82
CA PHE A 7 -13.08 1.31 12.46
C PHE A 7 -14.21 1.92 11.64
N VAL A 8 -13.88 2.92 10.83
CA VAL A 8 -14.84 3.56 9.92
C VAL A 8 -14.38 3.39 8.49
N SER A 9 -15.20 2.78 7.66
CA SER A 9 -14.93 2.55 6.24
C SER A 9 -15.97 3.23 5.33
N MET A 10 -15.49 3.74 4.20
CA MET A 10 -16.32 4.21 3.07
C MET A 10 -16.53 3.11 2.00
N TYR A 11 -16.00 1.92 2.24
CA TYR A 11 -16.08 0.76 1.35
C TYR A 11 -16.93 -0.31 2.03
N GLY A 12 -17.61 -1.13 1.24
CA GLY A 12 -18.57 -2.12 1.74
C GLY A 12 -17.96 -3.27 2.56
N THR A 13 -16.62 -3.43 2.51
CA THR A 13 -15.87 -4.42 3.28
C THR A 13 -14.52 -3.85 3.66
N ILE A 14 -13.93 -4.35 4.73
CA ILE A 14 -12.54 -4.07 5.11
C ILE A 14 -11.79 -5.38 5.35
N ALA A 15 -10.49 -5.36 5.14
CA ALA A 15 -9.63 -6.46 5.51
C ALA A 15 -9.65 -6.63 7.05
N TYR A 16 -9.53 -7.87 7.51
CA TYR A 16 -9.50 -8.23 8.93
C TYR A 16 -10.76 -7.87 9.72
N GLU A 17 -11.92 -7.68 9.05
CA GLU A 17 -13.18 -7.34 9.76
C GLU A 17 -13.56 -8.38 10.81
N LYS A 18 -13.38 -9.66 10.48
CA LYS A 18 -13.67 -10.77 11.40
C LYS A 18 -12.80 -10.70 12.64
N GLU A 19 -11.51 -10.50 12.46
CA GLU A 19 -10.52 -10.39 13.55
C GLU A 19 -10.78 -9.15 14.42
N ILE A 20 -11.16 -8.03 13.80
CA ILE A 20 -11.54 -6.80 14.52
C ILE A 20 -12.72 -7.09 15.46
N LEU A 21 -13.75 -7.77 14.97
CA LEU A 21 -14.94 -8.10 15.75
C LEU A 21 -14.61 -9.12 16.88
N GLU A 22 -13.79 -10.13 16.59
CA GLU A 22 -13.33 -11.12 17.57
C GLU A 22 -12.51 -10.50 18.70
N LEU A 23 -11.77 -9.43 18.41
CA LEU A 23 -11.01 -8.65 19.39
C LEU A 23 -11.87 -7.60 20.15
N GLY A 24 -13.19 -7.58 19.91
CA GLY A 24 -14.12 -6.65 20.56
C GLY A 24 -14.19 -5.25 19.95
N GLY A 25 -13.55 -5.04 18.81
CA GLY A 25 -13.69 -3.82 18.01
C GLY A 25 -15.01 -3.80 17.23
N ARG A 26 -15.37 -2.63 16.71
CA ARG A 26 -16.58 -2.45 15.87
C ARG A 26 -16.21 -1.83 14.53
N VAL A 27 -16.97 -2.16 13.49
CA VAL A 27 -16.80 -1.59 12.15
C VAL A 27 -18.06 -0.81 11.77
N PHE A 28 -17.88 0.43 11.36
CA PHE A 28 -18.96 1.31 10.91
C PHE A 28 -18.77 1.66 9.44
N TYR A 29 -19.80 1.47 8.65
CA TYR A 29 -19.82 1.83 7.24
C TYR A 29 -20.54 3.16 7.03
N VAL A 30 -19.86 4.08 6.35
CA VAL A 30 -20.41 5.39 5.98
C VAL A 30 -20.44 5.54 4.46
N PRO A 31 -21.34 6.37 3.89
CA PRO A 31 -21.37 6.62 2.46
C PRO A 31 -20.00 7.04 1.91
N ASN A 32 -19.69 6.62 0.68
CA ASN A 32 -18.44 7.05 0.05
C ASN A 32 -18.52 8.55 -0.26
N ILE A 33 -17.58 9.32 0.28
CA ILE A 33 -17.56 10.78 0.20
C ILE A 33 -17.52 11.32 -1.23
N LYS A 34 -16.96 10.57 -2.20
CA LYS A 34 -16.94 10.95 -3.61
C LYS A 34 -18.29 10.76 -4.30
N LYS A 35 -19.10 9.82 -3.81
CA LYS A 35 -20.41 9.50 -4.38
C LYS A 35 -21.54 10.25 -3.68
N ASP A 36 -21.43 10.39 -2.36
CA ASP A 36 -22.43 11.06 -1.52
C ASP A 36 -21.76 11.86 -0.41
N TYR A 37 -21.41 13.10 -0.73
CA TYR A 37 -20.71 14.01 0.19
C TYR A 37 -21.58 14.37 1.41
N PHE A 38 -22.85 14.68 1.22
CA PHE A 38 -23.75 15.08 2.31
C PHE A 38 -24.14 13.90 3.20
N GLY A 39 -24.40 12.75 2.60
CA GLY A 39 -24.63 11.51 3.35
C GLY A 39 -23.43 11.11 4.21
N TYR A 40 -22.21 11.23 3.67
CA TYR A 40 -21.00 11.01 4.44
C TYR A 40 -20.93 11.93 5.67
N ILE A 41 -21.10 13.24 5.47
CA ILE A 41 -21.04 14.22 6.57
C ILE A 41 -22.08 13.90 7.64
N LYS A 42 -23.33 13.62 7.23
CA LYS A 42 -24.44 13.30 8.13
C LYS A 42 -24.15 12.03 8.95
N ALA A 43 -23.71 10.96 8.28
CA ALA A 43 -23.42 9.68 8.91
C ALA A 43 -22.24 9.79 9.88
N PHE A 44 -21.15 10.43 9.46
CA PHE A 44 -19.94 10.56 10.28
C PHE A 44 -20.17 11.48 11.49
N ARG A 45 -20.90 12.60 11.34
CA ARG A 45 -21.33 13.44 12.47
C ARG A 45 -22.20 12.68 13.47
N LYS A 46 -23.17 11.90 12.98
CA LYS A 46 -24.05 11.08 13.82
C LYS A 46 -23.21 10.05 14.61
N LEU A 47 -22.24 9.42 13.98
CA LEU A 47 -21.35 8.48 14.64
C LEU A 47 -20.53 9.17 15.74
N LEU A 48 -19.85 10.27 15.46
CA LEU A 48 -19.05 11.02 16.42
C LEU A 48 -19.88 11.49 17.64
N SER A 49 -21.10 11.97 17.41
CA SER A 49 -21.96 12.45 18.50
C SER A 49 -22.50 11.32 19.39
N ARG A 50 -22.74 10.14 18.80
CA ARG A 50 -23.26 8.97 19.52
C ARG A 50 -22.20 8.28 20.37
N GLU A 51 -21.04 8.02 19.76
CA GLU A 51 -19.98 7.19 20.39
C GLU A 51 -19.05 8.00 21.29
N LYS A 52 -18.98 9.33 21.14
CA LYS A 52 -18.17 10.26 21.95
C LYS A 52 -16.70 9.81 22.09
N TYR A 53 -16.03 9.59 20.98
CA TYR A 53 -14.63 9.14 20.95
C TYR A 53 -13.69 10.12 21.64
N ASP A 54 -12.74 9.62 22.43
CA ASP A 54 -11.61 10.38 22.98
C ASP A 54 -10.59 10.71 21.90
N VAL A 55 -10.37 9.78 20.97
CA VAL A 55 -9.37 9.87 19.91
C VAL A 55 -9.99 9.53 18.55
N VAL A 56 -9.70 10.34 17.56
CA VAL A 56 -9.97 10.02 16.14
C VAL A 56 -8.66 10.02 15.39
N HIS A 57 -8.27 8.86 14.87
CA HIS A 57 -7.07 8.64 14.09
C HIS A 57 -7.43 8.50 12.62
N VAL A 58 -7.00 9.44 11.78
CA VAL A 58 -7.32 9.47 10.35
C VAL A 58 -6.11 9.07 9.53
N ASN A 59 -6.18 7.88 8.89
CA ASN A 59 -5.19 7.42 7.94
C ASN A 59 -5.35 8.17 6.61
N MET A 60 -4.32 8.88 6.19
CA MET A 60 -4.36 9.81 5.06
C MET A 60 -3.42 9.36 3.93
N LEU A 61 -3.99 9.14 2.76
CA LEU A 61 -3.22 8.93 1.52
C LEU A 61 -2.93 10.26 0.79
N SER A 62 -3.59 11.36 1.19
CA SER A 62 -3.37 12.72 0.70
C SER A 62 -4.21 13.71 1.51
N ALA A 63 -3.92 15.00 1.39
CA ALA A 63 -4.73 16.08 1.94
C ALA A 63 -5.97 16.43 1.10
N ALA A 64 -6.23 15.72 0.00
CA ALA A 64 -7.39 15.98 -0.84
C ALA A 64 -8.73 15.85 -0.07
N ASN A 65 -8.75 15.04 0.97
CA ASN A 65 -9.89 14.90 1.86
C ASN A 65 -9.49 15.11 3.33
N ILE A 66 -9.75 16.30 3.87
CA ILE A 66 -9.56 16.64 5.29
C ILE A 66 -10.88 16.71 6.06
N VAL A 67 -11.99 16.29 5.44
CA VAL A 67 -13.33 16.34 6.05
C VAL A 67 -13.40 15.56 7.36
N PRO A 68 -12.85 14.33 7.48
CA PRO A 68 -12.85 13.59 8.75
C PRO A 68 -12.18 14.37 9.88
N LEU A 69 -11.02 14.99 9.63
CA LEU A 69 -10.29 15.80 10.61
C LEU A 69 -11.15 16.98 11.09
N ARG A 70 -11.74 17.71 10.14
CA ARG A 70 -12.61 18.85 10.43
C ARG A 70 -13.82 18.44 11.27
N LEU A 71 -14.49 17.37 10.91
CA LEU A 71 -15.69 16.89 11.60
C LEU A 71 -15.35 16.39 13.02
N ALA A 72 -14.23 15.69 13.19
CA ALA A 72 -13.76 15.26 14.52
C ALA A 72 -13.47 16.47 15.43
N LYS A 73 -12.77 17.48 14.90
CA LYS A 73 -12.51 18.73 15.64
C LYS A 73 -13.79 19.46 16.01
N GLN A 74 -14.76 19.58 15.08
CA GLN A 74 -16.06 20.21 15.32
C GLN A 74 -16.93 19.44 16.34
N ALA A 75 -16.78 18.14 16.42
CA ALA A 75 -17.46 17.29 17.40
C ALA A 75 -16.83 17.36 18.82
N GLY A 76 -15.75 18.13 18.99
CA GLY A 76 -15.08 18.28 20.29
C GLY A 76 -14.22 17.06 20.68
N VAL A 77 -13.83 16.22 19.73
CA VAL A 77 -12.93 15.09 20.00
C VAL A 77 -11.63 15.60 20.62
N ARG A 78 -11.25 15.03 21.77
CA ARG A 78 -10.12 15.49 22.57
C ARG A 78 -8.79 15.41 21.83
N LYS A 79 -8.54 14.32 21.10
CA LYS A 79 -7.31 14.11 20.30
C LYS A 79 -7.66 13.69 18.88
N VAL A 80 -7.28 14.52 17.92
CA VAL A 80 -7.40 14.23 16.48
C VAL A 80 -6.01 14.03 15.89
N ILE A 81 -5.77 12.87 15.30
CA ILE A 81 -4.49 12.46 14.73
C ILE A 81 -4.63 12.40 13.21
N ALA A 82 -3.73 13.04 12.49
CA ALA A 82 -3.55 12.82 11.05
C ALA A 82 -2.32 11.96 10.83
N HIS A 83 -2.47 10.81 10.16
CA HIS A 83 -1.38 9.88 9.89
C HIS A 83 -1.14 9.76 8.39
N SER A 84 0.03 10.21 7.94
CA SER A 84 0.45 10.16 6.53
C SER A 84 0.97 8.76 6.17
N HIS A 85 0.35 8.14 5.14
CA HIS A 85 0.75 6.82 4.65
C HIS A 85 1.29 6.84 3.21
N ASN A 86 1.44 8.02 2.60
CA ASN A 86 1.89 8.13 1.21
C ASN A 86 2.81 9.33 1.01
N ALA A 87 3.68 9.25 0.00
CA ALA A 87 4.66 10.28 -0.32
C ALA A 87 4.32 11.08 -1.58
N SER A 88 3.17 10.82 -2.21
CA SER A 88 2.69 11.54 -3.40
C SER A 88 1.20 11.29 -3.62
N ALA A 89 0.59 12.08 -4.50
CA ALA A 89 -0.78 11.87 -4.95
C ALA A 89 -0.88 12.10 -6.46
N PRO A 90 -1.39 11.13 -7.24
CA PRO A 90 -1.54 11.27 -8.67
C PRO A 90 -2.72 12.18 -9.03
N GLY A 91 -2.60 12.83 -10.19
CA GLY A 91 -3.66 13.63 -10.80
C GLY A 91 -3.68 15.11 -10.38
N ILE A 92 -3.96 15.99 -11.36
CA ILE A 92 -3.89 17.44 -11.21
C ILE A 92 -4.90 17.94 -10.17
N VAL A 93 -6.14 17.49 -10.24
CA VAL A 93 -7.21 17.89 -9.31
C VAL A 93 -6.83 17.54 -7.86
N ARG A 94 -6.30 16.34 -7.64
CA ARG A 94 -5.85 15.92 -6.31
C ARG A 94 -4.69 16.77 -5.82
N LYS A 95 -3.71 17.10 -6.67
CA LYS A 95 -2.59 17.99 -6.33
C LYS A 95 -3.06 19.38 -5.95
N LEU A 96 -4.04 19.95 -6.67
CA LEU A 96 -4.64 21.25 -6.31
C LEU A 96 -5.33 21.20 -4.95
N MET A 97 -6.16 20.19 -4.71
CA MET A 97 -6.84 20.00 -3.42
C MET A 97 -5.83 19.81 -2.28
N ASP A 98 -4.76 19.05 -2.51
CA ASP A 98 -3.66 18.88 -1.56
C ASP A 98 -3.02 20.22 -1.22
N GLY A 99 -2.65 21.04 -2.21
CA GLY A 99 -2.05 22.35 -2.02
C GLY A 99 -2.94 23.27 -1.18
N MET A 100 -4.25 23.26 -1.43
CA MET A 100 -5.23 24.05 -0.68
C MET A 100 -5.45 23.56 0.76
N ASN A 101 -5.41 22.26 0.98
CA ASN A 101 -5.83 21.65 2.24
C ASN A 101 -4.67 21.42 3.22
N ARG A 102 -3.45 21.14 2.74
CA ARG A 102 -2.28 20.92 3.62
C ARG A 102 -2.08 21.99 4.68
N PRO A 103 -2.10 23.32 4.34
CA PRO A 103 -1.95 24.36 5.36
C PRO A 103 -3.06 24.37 6.41
N ARG A 104 -4.24 23.80 6.07
CA ARG A 104 -5.40 23.76 6.96
C ARG A 104 -5.37 22.60 7.95
N ILE A 105 -4.61 21.54 7.67
CA ILE A 105 -4.53 20.34 8.56
C ILE A 105 -4.18 20.76 9.98
N LYS A 106 -3.20 21.64 10.17
CA LYS A 106 -2.75 22.12 11.48
C LYS A 106 -3.86 22.68 12.39
N HIS A 107 -4.97 23.16 11.80
CA HIS A 107 -6.10 23.71 12.57
C HIS A 107 -7.05 22.65 13.11
N TYR A 108 -6.96 21.41 12.59
CA TYR A 108 -7.88 20.33 12.92
C TYR A 108 -7.25 19.20 13.71
N VAL A 109 -5.91 19.15 13.81
CA VAL A 109 -5.21 18.03 14.44
C VAL A 109 -4.46 18.46 15.71
N ASN A 110 -4.33 17.53 16.62
CA ASN A 110 -3.49 17.65 17.80
C ASN A 110 -2.12 17.00 17.54
N GLU A 111 -2.10 15.90 16.78
CA GLU A 111 -0.90 15.11 16.49
C GLU A 111 -0.76 14.86 15.00
N LYS A 112 0.47 14.80 14.54
CA LYS A 112 0.85 14.49 13.17
C LYS A 112 1.72 13.25 13.19
N PHE A 113 1.24 12.17 12.58
CA PHE A 113 1.98 10.93 12.44
C PHE A 113 2.34 10.69 10.98
N ALA A 114 3.44 9.99 10.74
CA ALA A 114 3.84 9.57 9.40
C ALA A 114 4.52 8.20 9.44
N CYS A 115 4.23 7.36 8.43
CA CYS A 115 4.86 6.04 8.33
C CYS A 115 6.34 6.10 7.89
N SER A 116 6.79 7.24 7.34
CA SER A 116 8.17 7.51 6.94
C SER A 116 8.45 9.00 6.93
N GLU A 117 9.71 9.41 6.95
CA GLU A 117 10.12 10.81 6.80
C GLU A 117 9.56 11.43 5.51
N LYS A 118 9.73 10.71 4.38
CA LYS A 118 9.22 11.15 3.08
C LYS A 118 7.70 11.41 3.11
N ALA A 119 6.91 10.54 3.75
CA ALA A 119 5.47 10.71 3.92
C ALA A 119 5.13 11.89 4.83
N GLY A 120 5.90 12.11 5.90
CA GLY A 120 5.74 13.21 6.83
C GLY A 120 6.00 14.57 6.18
N ARG A 121 7.14 14.71 5.52
CA ARG A 121 7.51 15.92 4.76
C ARG A 121 6.50 16.22 3.66
N TRP A 122 6.06 15.20 2.93
CA TRP A 122 5.09 15.37 1.86
C TRP A 122 3.74 15.91 2.36
N LEU A 123 3.18 15.38 3.45
CA LEU A 123 1.86 15.78 3.93
C LEU A 123 1.89 17.05 4.78
N PHE A 124 2.87 17.18 5.68
CA PHE A 124 2.91 18.24 6.69
C PHE A 124 3.92 19.35 6.37
N GLY A 125 4.81 19.11 5.40
CA GLY A 125 5.87 20.04 4.96
C GLY A 125 7.16 19.90 5.78
N ASP A 126 8.27 20.33 5.15
CA ASP A 126 9.62 20.22 5.73
C ASP A 126 9.73 20.94 7.07
N LYS A 127 9.19 22.16 7.16
CA LYS A 127 9.25 22.97 8.39
C LYS A 127 8.59 22.28 9.59
N ALA A 128 7.46 21.58 9.39
CA ALA A 128 6.80 20.86 10.48
C ALA A 128 7.63 19.66 10.92
N PHE A 129 8.25 18.97 9.97
CA PHE A 129 9.12 17.84 10.24
C PHE A 129 10.39 18.26 11.00
N GLU A 130 11.09 19.29 10.53
CA GLU A 130 12.31 19.84 11.14
C GLU A 130 12.10 20.39 12.56
N ARG A 131 10.89 20.87 12.88
CA ARG A 131 10.51 21.31 14.23
C ARG A 131 10.15 20.16 15.17
N GLY A 132 10.23 18.91 14.72
CA GLY A 132 9.82 17.76 15.52
C GLY A 132 8.30 17.68 15.79
N GLU A 133 7.48 18.34 14.96
CA GLU A 133 6.02 18.31 15.09
C GLU A 133 5.38 17.04 14.49
N VAL A 134 6.18 16.19 13.84
CA VAL A 134 5.72 14.95 13.19
C VAL A 134 6.38 13.76 13.87
N THR A 135 5.57 12.89 14.42
CA THR A 135 6.03 11.63 15.02
C THR A 135 6.08 10.53 13.95
N LEU A 136 7.22 9.89 13.81
CA LEU A 136 7.35 8.72 12.95
C LEU A 136 6.74 7.49 13.65
N VAL A 137 5.77 6.88 12.98
CA VAL A 137 5.13 5.62 13.36
C VAL A 137 5.25 4.70 12.17
N ALA A 138 6.38 4.01 12.08
CA ALA A 138 6.68 3.13 10.97
C ALA A 138 5.68 1.97 10.89
N ASN A 139 5.37 1.55 9.66
CA ASN A 139 4.62 0.32 9.44
C ASN A 139 5.45 -0.87 9.97
N ALA A 140 4.78 -1.80 10.61
CA ALA A 140 5.40 -3.02 11.12
C ALA A 140 4.62 -4.26 10.64
N ILE A 141 5.30 -5.37 10.57
CA ILE A 141 4.73 -6.67 10.21
C ILE A 141 5.13 -7.74 11.24
N GLU A 142 4.38 -8.82 11.31
CA GLU A 142 4.76 -10.02 12.06
C GLU A 142 5.76 -10.83 11.24
N THR A 143 7.07 -10.62 11.47
CA THR A 143 8.14 -11.22 10.67
C THR A 143 8.08 -12.73 10.60
N ASP A 144 7.74 -13.40 11.70
CA ASP A 144 7.64 -14.87 11.77
C ASP A 144 6.61 -15.45 10.79
N LYS A 145 5.53 -14.70 10.52
CA LYS A 145 4.50 -15.09 9.55
C LYS A 145 5.05 -15.11 8.13
N TYR A 146 5.97 -14.23 7.80
CA TYR A 146 6.46 -14.05 6.43
C TYR A 146 7.76 -14.81 6.12
N GLY A 147 8.34 -15.52 7.09
CA GLY A 147 9.54 -16.32 6.88
C GLY A 147 9.41 -17.33 5.74
N PHE A 148 10.50 -17.58 5.02
CA PHE A 148 10.54 -18.55 3.92
C PHE A 148 10.10 -19.95 4.38
N SER A 149 9.29 -20.61 3.58
CA SER A 149 8.81 -21.97 3.81
C SER A 149 8.92 -22.82 2.55
N GLU A 150 9.81 -23.81 2.57
CA GLU A 150 9.96 -24.78 1.46
C GLU A 150 8.67 -25.56 1.19
N SER A 151 7.90 -25.87 2.24
CA SER A 151 6.60 -26.53 2.11
C SER A 151 5.60 -25.65 1.35
N ASN A 152 5.55 -24.34 1.68
CA ASN A 152 4.69 -23.38 0.97
C ASN A 152 5.17 -23.19 -0.48
N ARG A 153 6.48 -23.09 -0.70
CA ARG A 153 7.07 -22.98 -2.04
C ARG A 153 6.59 -24.12 -2.95
N ARG A 154 6.74 -25.35 -2.52
CA ARG A 154 6.29 -26.52 -3.31
C ARG A 154 4.80 -26.51 -3.57
N LYS A 155 3.99 -26.32 -2.52
CA LYS A 155 2.52 -26.34 -2.64
C LYS A 155 1.98 -25.24 -3.56
N ILE A 156 2.53 -24.03 -3.48
CA ILE A 156 2.07 -22.91 -4.33
C ILE A 156 2.54 -23.12 -5.77
N ARG A 157 3.79 -23.53 -6.00
CA ARG A 157 4.28 -23.81 -7.36
C ARG A 157 3.48 -24.93 -8.02
N GLU A 158 3.19 -26.02 -7.31
CA GLU A 158 2.32 -27.08 -7.80
C GLU A 158 0.91 -26.57 -8.12
N LYS A 159 0.28 -25.83 -7.21
CA LYS A 159 -1.03 -25.20 -7.40
C LYS A 159 -1.09 -24.31 -8.63
N LEU A 160 -0.02 -23.60 -8.94
CA LEU A 160 0.08 -22.66 -10.06
C LEU A 160 0.63 -23.30 -11.34
N GLY A 161 0.95 -24.59 -11.35
CA GLY A 161 1.52 -25.28 -12.48
C GLY A 161 2.91 -24.78 -12.90
N ILE A 162 3.72 -24.31 -11.93
CA ILE A 162 5.06 -23.78 -12.16
C ILE A 162 6.07 -24.91 -12.00
N SER A 163 6.95 -25.10 -13.00
CA SER A 163 8.08 -26.04 -12.91
C SER A 163 9.00 -25.67 -11.73
N GLY A 164 9.58 -26.67 -11.07
CA GLY A 164 10.40 -26.48 -9.87
C GLY A 164 11.61 -25.59 -10.08
N ASP A 165 12.18 -25.60 -11.28
CA ASP A 165 13.37 -24.85 -11.71
C ASP A 165 13.05 -23.53 -12.43
N ALA A 166 11.79 -23.24 -12.73
CA ALA A 166 11.41 -21.99 -13.38
C ALA A 166 11.67 -20.78 -12.47
N LEU A 167 12.28 -19.74 -13.03
CA LEU A 167 12.40 -18.44 -12.37
C LEU A 167 11.01 -17.80 -12.16
N VAL A 168 10.65 -17.48 -10.93
CA VAL A 168 9.39 -16.82 -10.59
C VAL A 168 9.63 -15.39 -10.15
N VAL A 169 9.29 -14.44 -11.01
CA VAL A 169 9.26 -13.02 -10.67
C VAL A 169 7.92 -12.71 -10.02
N GLY A 170 7.92 -12.10 -8.84
CA GLY A 170 6.72 -11.80 -8.10
C GLY A 170 6.48 -10.30 -7.92
N HIS A 171 5.20 -9.92 -7.86
CA HIS A 171 4.75 -8.62 -7.43
C HIS A 171 3.47 -8.73 -6.62
N VAL A 172 3.38 -7.98 -5.53
CA VAL A 172 2.16 -7.87 -4.71
C VAL A 172 1.74 -6.42 -4.65
N GLY A 173 0.56 -6.13 -5.21
CA GLY A 173 0.07 -4.76 -5.20
C GLY A 173 -1.24 -4.59 -5.95
N ARG A 174 -1.97 -3.52 -5.60
CA ARG A 174 -3.19 -3.16 -6.31
C ARG A 174 -2.88 -2.69 -7.73
N PHE A 175 -3.67 -3.15 -8.70
CA PHE A 175 -3.54 -2.73 -10.10
C PHE A 175 -3.97 -1.27 -10.28
N GLN A 176 -3.05 -0.36 -9.98
CA GLN A 176 -3.23 1.10 -10.07
C GLN A 176 -1.93 1.77 -10.51
N ILE A 177 -2.02 3.01 -10.96
CA ILE A 177 -0.89 3.78 -11.51
C ILE A 177 0.35 3.74 -10.61
N GLN A 178 0.15 3.87 -9.29
CA GLN A 178 1.24 3.88 -8.30
C GLN A 178 2.17 2.68 -8.41
N LYS A 179 1.64 1.47 -8.62
CA LYS A 179 2.39 0.20 -8.65
C LYS A 179 3.11 -0.06 -9.98
N ASN A 180 2.80 0.74 -11.01
CA ASN A 180 3.53 0.75 -12.29
C ASN A 180 3.63 -0.63 -12.97
N HIS A 181 2.49 -1.32 -13.07
CA HIS A 181 2.44 -2.64 -13.71
C HIS A 181 2.91 -2.64 -15.17
N GLU A 182 2.82 -1.50 -15.84
CA GLU A 182 3.36 -1.35 -17.21
C GLU A 182 4.89 -1.53 -17.23
N ALA A 183 5.60 -0.97 -16.24
CA ALA A 183 7.03 -1.22 -16.12
C ALA A 183 7.32 -2.68 -15.78
N ILE A 184 6.53 -3.31 -14.91
CA ILE A 184 6.67 -4.74 -14.59
C ILE A 184 6.57 -5.59 -15.88
N LEU A 185 5.59 -5.31 -16.75
CA LEU A 185 5.44 -6.03 -18.01
C LEU A 185 6.65 -5.84 -18.93
N ARG A 186 7.15 -4.61 -19.09
CA ARG A 186 8.33 -4.34 -19.94
C ARG A 186 9.58 -5.05 -19.41
N ILE A 187 9.80 -5.00 -18.09
CA ILE A 187 10.92 -5.69 -17.46
C ILE A 187 10.78 -7.20 -17.63
N PHE A 188 9.59 -7.75 -17.36
CA PHE A 188 9.36 -9.18 -17.49
C PHE A 188 9.52 -9.69 -18.93
N HIS A 189 9.15 -8.89 -19.91
CA HIS A 189 9.41 -9.22 -21.32
C HIS A 189 10.92 -9.41 -21.58
N GLU A 190 11.78 -8.56 -21.02
CA GLU A 190 13.25 -8.72 -21.14
C GLU A 190 13.78 -9.93 -20.36
N ILE A 191 13.23 -10.19 -19.16
CA ILE A 191 13.56 -11.41 -18.40
C ILE A 191 13.18 -12.65 -19.20
N GLN A 192 12.00 -12.69 -19.77
CA GLN A 192 11.47 -13.83 -20.54
C GLN A 192 12.28 -14.12 -21.81
N ARG A 193 12.92 -13.09 -22.40
CA ARG A 193 13.85 -13.27 -23.52
C ARG A 193 15.13 -13.99 -23.10
N LYS A 194 15.62 -13.75 -21.85
CA LYS A 194 16.82 -14.40 -21.31
C LYS A 194 16.49 -15.78 -20.72
N GLU A 195 15.32 -15.88 -20.08
CA GLU A 195 14.83 -17.07 -19.37
C GLU A 195 13.43 -17.47 -19.85
N PRO A 196 13.33 -18.24 -20.97
CA PRO A 196 12.04 -18.59 -21.58
C PRO A 196 11.09 -19.37 -20.65
N ALA A 197 11.60 -20.04 -19.63
CA ALA A 197 10.82 -20.75 -18.62
C ALA A 197 10.29 -19.84 -17.50
N ALA A 198 10.74 -18.57 -17.42
CA ALA A 198 10.34 -17.65 -16.38
C ALA A 198 8.81 -17.46 -16.32
N ARG A 199 8.31 -17.22 -15.10
CA ARG A 199 6.90 -16.88 -14.81
C ARG A 199 6.82 -15.58 -14.05
N LEU A 200 5.78 -14.79 -14.35
CA LEU A 200 5.45 -13.61 -13.57
C LEU A 200 4.20 -13.90 -12.72
N CYS A 201 4.31 -13.75 -11.41
CA CYS A 201 3.19 -13.90 -10.48
C CYS A 201 2.74 -12.53 -9.97
N LEU A 202 1.54 -12.11 -10.39
CA LEU A 202 0.93 -10.83 -10.00
C LEU A 202 -0.21 -11.07 -9.00
N ILE A 203 -0.02 -10.62 -7.76
CA ILE A 203 -0.98 -10.76 -6.68
C ILE A 203 -1.66 -9.42 -6.42
N GLY A 204 -2.99 -9.41 -6.52
CA GLY A 204 -3.82 -8.23 -6.30
C GLY A 204 -4.92 -8.06 -7.31
N ASP A 205 -5.65 -6.96 -7.18
CA ASP A 205 -6.73 -6.56 -8.09
C ASP A 205 -6.76 -5.03 -8.20
N GLY A 206 -7.51 -4.46 -9.14
CA GLY A 206 -7.64 -3.01 -9.29
C GLY A 206 -8.09 -2.60 -10.68
N GLU A 207 -8.30 -1.29 -10.83
CA GLU A 207 -8.89 -0.67 -12.01
C GLU A 207 -8.09 -0.85 -13.31
N LEU A 208 -6.78 -1.12 -13.23
CA LEU A 208 -5.92 -1.28 -14.40
C LEU A 208 -5.72 -2.74 -14.83
N LYS A 209 -6.31 -3.72 -14.13
CA LYS A 209 -6.03 -5.15 -14.36
C LYS A 209 -6.32 -5.58 -15.79
N GLU A 210 -7.49 -5.21 -16.32
CA GLU A 210 -7.89 -5.56 -17.69
C GLU A 210 -6.95 -4.92 -18.73
N GLN A 211 -6.58 -3.66 -18.51
CA GLN A 211 -5.60 -2.97 -19.38
C GLN A 211 -4.24 -3.68 -19.38
N ILE A 212 -3.76 -4.11 -18.20
CA ILE A 212 -2.48 -4.82 -18.08
C ILE A 212 -2.55 -6.19 -18.74
N GLN A 213 -3.67 -6.91 -18.64
CA GLN A 213 -3.88 -8.18 -19.37
C GLN A 213 -3.85 -8.00 -20.89
N GLU A 214 -4.50 -6.96 -21.42
CA GLU A 214 -4.45 -6.62 -22.84
C GLU A 214 -3.04 -6.24 -23.31
N GLN A 215 -2.29 -5.48 -22.50
CA GLN A 215 -0.89 -5.16 -22.81
C GLN A 215 0.00 -6.42 -22.81
N ALA A 216 -0.18 -7.31 -21.84
CA ALA A 216 0.53 -8.58 -21.77
C ALA A 216 0.25 -9.48 -23.00
N LYS A 217 -1.00 -9.50 -23.45
CA LYS A 217 -1.41 -10.22 -24.68
C LYS A 217 -0.73 -9.64 -25.92
N LYS A 218 -0.72 -8.31 -26.08
CA LYS A 218 -0.03 -7.63 -27.18
C LYS A 218 1.48 -7.86 -27.17
N ALA A 219 2.08 -7.95 -25.98
CA ALA A 219 3.49 -8.26 -25.82
C ALA A 219 3.83 -9.75 -26.00
N GLY A 220 2.84 -10.65 -26.17
CA GLY A 220 3.05 -12.07 -26.36
C GLY A 220 3.52 -12.83 -25.11
N VAL A 221 3.30 -12.27 -23.90
CA VAL A 221 3.77 -12.86 -22.64
C VAL A 221 2.63 -13.26 -21.70
N LEU A 222 1.37 -13.12 -22.13
CA LEU A 222 0.21 -13.38 -21.26
C LEU A 222 0.18 -14.80 -20.68
N ASP A 223 0.57 -15.81 -21.49
CA ASP A 223 0.64 -17.23 -21.07
C ASP A 223 1.73 -17.51 -20.03
N LYS A 224 2.64 -16.56 -19.81
CA LYS A 224 3.71 -16.61 -18.81
C LYS A 224 3.35 -15.88 -17.52
N ILE A 225 2.20 -15.23 -17.48
CA ILE A 225 1.79 -14.40 -16.34
C ILE A 225 0.63 -15.05 -15.58
N ILE A 226 0.79 -15.16 -14.27
CA ILE A 226 -0.21 -15.70 -13.36
C ILE A 226 -0.86 -14.53 -12.61
N PHE A 227 -2.15 -14.32 -12.85
CA PHE A 227 -2.97 -13.33 -12.14
C PHE A 227 -3.75 -14.04 -11.03
N THR A 228 -3.32 -13.96 -9.79
CA THR A 228 -3.94 -14.71 -8.68
C THR A 228 -5.22 -14.04 -8.16
N GLY A 229 -5.42 -12.74 -8.44
CA GLY A 229 -6.39 -11.92 -7.71
C GLY A 229 -5.89 -11.58 -6.31
N VAL A 230 -6.81 -11.17 -5.43
CA VAL A 230 -6.51 -10.87 -4.03
C VAL A 230 -6.32 -12.18 -3.26
N CYS A 231 -5.19 -12.32 -2.58
CA CYS A 231 -4.86 -13.45 -1.72
C CYS A 231 -4.85 -13.01 -0.25
N GLN A 232 -5.32 -13.85 0.66
CA GLN A 232 -5.24 -13.63 2.11
C GLN A 232 -3.97 -14.22 2.71
N ASP A 233 -3.37 -15.21 2.03
CA ASP A 233 -2.19 -15.97 2.43
C ASP A 233 -0.95 -15.58 1.59
N VAL A 234 -0.69 -14.27 1.47
CA VAL A 234 0.39 -13.71 0.64
C VAL A 234 1.76 -14.29 1.02
N GLU A 235 1.99 -14.56 2.31
CA GLU A 235 3.23 -15.14 2.83
C GLU A 235 3.58 -16.48 2.17
N ARG A 236 2.58 -17.25 1.77
CA ARG A 236 2.79 -18.54 1.08
C ARG A 236 3.23 -18.35 -0.36
N TYR A 237 2.66 -17.34 -1.02
CA TYR A 237 3.03 -17.00 -2.41
C TYR A 237 4.42 -16.36 -2.48
N LEU A 238 4.80 -15.54 -1.49
CA LEU A 238 6.16 -15.00 -1.41
C LEU A 238 7.21 -16.12 -1.39
N SER A 239 6.96 -17.19 -0.63
CA SER A 239 7.86 -18.37 -0.61
C SER A 239 7.96 -19.08 -1.98
N ALA A 240 7.00 -18.91 -2.89
CA ALA A 240 7.03 -19.49 -4.23
C ALA A 240 7.84 -18.68 -5.25
N MET A 241 8.16 -17.44 -4.93
CA MET A 241 8.91 -16.50 -5.77
C MET A 241 10.42 -16.70 -5.61
N ASP A 242 11.19 -16.18 -6.56
CA ASP A 242 12.65 -16.13 -6.54
C ASP A 242 13.16 -14.69 -6.47
N VAL A 243 12.39 -13.72 -7.00
CA VAL A 243 12.69 -12.31 -6.93
C VAL A 243 11.40 -11.50 -6.81
N PHE A 244 11.42 -10.46 -5.98
CA PHE A 244 10.33 -9.52 -5.83
C PHE A 244 10.61 -8.24 -6.61
N LEU A 245 9.78 -7.97 -7.63
CA LEU A 245 9.92 -6.81 -8.51
C LEU A 245 8.97 -5.70 -8.08
N PHE A 246 9.50 -4.50 -7.75
CA PHE A 246 8.70 -3.42 -7.17
C PHE A 246 9.05 -2.03 -7.76
N PRO A 247 8.75 -1.77 -9.06
CA PRO A 247 9.06 -0.51 -9.74
C PRO A 247 8.00 0.58 -9.48
N SER A 248 7.50 0.69 -8.25
CA SER A 248 6.49 1.67 -7.88
C SER A 248 6.95 3.10 -8.13
N LEU A 249 6.02 3.96 -8.59
CA LEU A 249 6.29 5.37 -8.86
C LEU A 249 6.49 6.20 -7.58
N PHE A 250 5.85 5.80 -6.49
CA PHE A 250 5.96 6.42 -5.17
C PHE A 250 5.36 5.51 -4.10
N GLU A 251 5.91 5.55 -2.90
CA GLU A 251 5.40 4.83 -1.72
C GLU A 251 5.62 5.67 -0.45
N GLY A 252 4.84 5.38 0.58
CA GLY A 252 5.14 5.84 1.93
C GLY A 252 6.14 4.90 2.60
N LEU A 253 5.61 3.81 3.20
CA LEU A 253 6.38 2.67 3.68
C LEU A 253 5.59 1.40 3.32
N PRO A 254 5.92 0.75 2.18
CA PRO A 254 5.09 -0.31 1.61
C PRO A 254 5.20 -1.62 2.41
N PHE A 255 4.09 -2.10 2.97
CA PHE A 255 4.02 -3.39 3.68
C PHE A 255 4.54 -4.54 2.82
N THR A 256 4.13 -4.62 1.57
CA THR A 256 4.49 -5.74 0.68
C THR A 256 5.99 -5.87 0.44
N LEU A 257 6.74 -4.75 0.48
CA LEU A 257 8.20 -4.78 0.41
C LEU A 257 8.82 -5.25 1.73
N LEU A 258 8.24 -4.87 2.88
CA LEU A 258 8.68 -5.38 4.19
C LEU A 258 8.44 -6.90 4.28
N GLU A 259 7.27 -7.35 3.81
CA GLU A 259 6.87 -8.76 3.77
C GLU A 259 7.82 -9.59 2.87
N ALA A 260 8.17 -9.08 1.69
CA ALA A 260 9.11 -9.75 0.78
C ALA A 260 10.52 -9.85 1.38
N GLN A 261 11.00 -8.78 2.05
CA GLN A 261 12.29 -8.80 2.73
C GLN A 261 12.29 -9.76 3.94
N ALA A 262 11.19 -9.81 4.72
CA ALA A 262 11.05 -10.76 5.82
C ALA A 262 11.02 -12.22 5.32
N ASN A 263 10.55 -12.45 4.09
CA ASN A 263 10.64 -13.76 3.44
C ASN A 263 12.09 -14.12 3.01
N GLY A 264 13.01 -13.15 2.97
CA GLY A 264 14.36 -13.32 2.46
C GLY A 264 14.47 -13.20 0.94
N LEU A 265 13.40 -12.74 0.25
CA LEU A 265 13.44 -12.57 -1.19
C LEU A 265 14.41 -11.46 -1.62
N PRO A 266 15.23 -11.68 -2.64
CA PRO A 266 15.87 -10.60 -3.40
C PRO A 266 14.80 -9.65 -3.93
N CYS A 267 14.95 -8.35 -3.66
CA CYS A 267 14.00 -7.33 -4.07
C CYS A 267 14.67 -6.34 -5.04
N VAL A 268 14.07 -6.15 -6.20
CA VAL A 268 14.48 -5.13 -7.17
C VAL A 268 13.42 -4.02 -7.15
N ILE A 269 13.81 -2.83 -6.70
CA ILE A 269 12.88 -1.75 -6.39
C ILE A 269 13.26 -0.45 -7.09
N SER A 270 12.31 0.47 -7.22
CA SER A 270 12.60 1.80 -7.78
C SER A 270 13.32 2.71 -6.77
N ASP A 271 14.14 3.62 -7.28
CA ASP A 271 14.78 4.71 -6.54
C ASP A 271 13.79 5.75 -5.99
N GLN A 272 12.51 5.64 -6.36
CA GLN A 272 11.45 6.49 -5.83
C GLN A 272 10.93 6.04 -4.45
N ILE A 273 11.30 4.84 -4.02
CA ILE A 273 10.95 4.30 -2.71
C ILE A 273 11.90 4.87 -1.65
N THR A 274 11.37 5.18 -0.46
CA THR A 274 12.21 5.67 0.63
C THR A 274 13.22 4.61 1.09
N GLY A 275 14.45 5.02 1.38
CA GLY A 275 15.47 4.14 1.96
C GLY A 275 15.07 3.54 3.32
N GLU A 276 14.11 4.14 4.03
CA GLU A 276 13.55 3.60 5.28
C GLU A 276 12.82 2.26 5.08
N ALA A 277 12.40 1.95 3.83
CA ALA A 277 11.78 0.68 3.48
C ALA A 277 12.80 -0.45 3.20
N VAL A 278 14.10 -0.13 3.18
CA VAL A 278 15.17 -1.09 2.94
C VAL A 278 15.73 -1.57 4.27
N LEU A 279 15.31 -2.77 4.69
CA LEU A 279 15.73 -3.39 5.95
C LEU A 279 17.06 -4.16 5.81
N SER A 280 17.27 -4.80 4.65
CA SER A 280 18.50 -5.52 4.31
C SER A 280 19.06 -5.02 2.98
N ARG A 281 20.20 -4.33 3.05
CA ARG A 281 20.88 -3.81 1.85
C ARG A 281 21.44 -4.91 0.94
N GLU A 282 21.71 -6.07 1.48
CA GLU A 282 22.24 -7.21 0.73
C GLU A 282 21.19 -7.83 -0.20
N ASN A 283 19.91 -7.75 0.20
CA ASN A 283 18.81 -8.35 -0.54
C ASN A 283 17.99 -7.33 -1.35
N VAL A 284 18.35 -6.04 -1.34
CA VAL A 284 17.58 -5.01 -2.05
C VAL A 284 18.47 -4.26 -3.02
N THR A 285 18.11 -4.33 -4.30
CA THR A 285 18.73 -3.54 -5.38
C THR A 285 17.80 -2.41 -5.77
N MET A 286 18.29 -1.17 -5.67
CA MET A 286 17.54 0.03 -6.12
C MET A 286 17.97 0.41 -7.53
N ILE A 287 17.00 0.56 -8.43
CA ILE A 287 17.23 0.94 -9.83
C ILE A 287 16.38 2.15 -10.16
N SER A 288 16.93 3.10 -10.92
CA SER A 288 16.16 4.25 -11.37
C SER A 288 15.09 3.85 -12.37
N LEU A 289 13.91 4.48 -12.24
CA LEU A 289 12.82 4.32 -13.23
C LEU A 289 13.17 4.90 -14.61
N ALA A 290 14.23 5.71 -14.71
CA ALA A 290 14.74 6.22 -15.98
C ALA A 290 15.63 5.20 -16.72
N GLU A 291 16.05 4.13 -16.06
CA GLU A 291 16.85 3.07 -16.67
C GLU A 291 16.00 2.19 -17.59
N SER A 292 16.67 1.55 -18.56
CA SER A 292 16.00 0.68 -19.50
C SER A 292 15.47 -0.60 -18.84
N PRO A 293 14.43 -1.24 -19.40
CA PRO A 293 13.93 -2.52 -18.90
C PRO A 293 14.99 -3.63 -18.86
N GLU A 294 15.96 -3.61 -19.78
CA GLU A 294 17.07 -4.59 -19.85
C GLU A 294 17.99 -4.50 -18.63
N LYS A 295 18.16 -3.28 -18.06
CA LYS A 295 18.96 -3.09 -16.84
C LYS A 295 18.26 -3.59 -15.59
N TRP A 296 16.93 -3.57 -15.60
CA TRP A 296 16.10 -4.13 -14.54
C TRP A 296 16.03 -5.67 -14.62
N ALA A 297 16.14 -6.23 -15.82
CA ALA A 297 16.13 -7.66 -16.13
C ALA A 297 17.52 -8.30 -15.99
#